data_b63e473f21ab09b2974e662eb73b1d00
#
_entry.id   b63e473f21ab09b2974e662eb73b1d00
#
_cell.length_a   1.000
_cell.length_b   1.000
_cell.length_c   1.000
_cell.angle_alpha   90.00
_cell.angle_beta   90.00
_cell.angle_gamma   90.00
#
_symmetry.space_group_name_H-M   'P 1'
#
loop_
_entity.id
_entity.type
_entity.pdbx_description
1 polymer ?
#
loop_
_entity_poly.entity_id
_entity_poly.type
_entity_poly.pdbx_seq_one_letter_code
_entity_poly.pdbx_strand_id
1 'polypeptide(L)'
;MKALNFKLQSTNGKDYSLKNSIGKYVVIYFYPKDDTPGCTIETKDFNKLLIKFKKLDCEIYGISKDSLKSHNKFKNKHKIKFDLLTDEELKVLKKYKVWGKKKFMGREFMGTIRSTFPVSYTHLTLPTSTHG
;
A
#
# COMPACT_ATOMS: atom_id res chain seq x y z
N MET A 1 -14.34 -6.29 0.26
CA MET A 1 -13.35 -6.69 -0.73
C MET A 1 -12.55 -7.88 -0.26
N LYS A 2 -12.31 -8.82 -1.14
CA LYS A 2 -11.52 -9.98 -0.79
C LYS A 2 -10.06 -9.59 -0.67
N ALA A 3 -9.46 -9.84 0.47
CA ALA A 3 -8.05 -9.56 0.68
C ALA A 3 -7.19 -10.65 0.07
N LEU A 4 -6.20 -10.25 -0.72
CA LEU A 4 -5.26 -11.17 -1.35
C LEU A 4 -3.93 -11.08 -0.62
N ASN A 5 -3.50 -12.19 -0.03
CA ASN A 5 -2.25 -12.19 0.73
C ASN A 5 -1.05 -11.88 -0.16
N PHE A 6 -0.06 -11.21 0.41
CA PHE A 6 1.19 -10.91 -0.27
C PHE A 6 2.30 -10.76 0.78
N LYS A 7 3.53 -10.71 0.31
CA LYS A 7 4.69 -10.51 1.16
C LYS A 7 5.64 -9.55 0.46
N LEU A 8 5.96 -8.45 1.10
CA LEU A 8 6.83 -7.41 0.55
C LEU A 8 7.82 -6.93 1.61
N GLN A 9 8.96 -6.40 1.15
CA GLN A 9 9.92 -5.76 2.05
C GLN A 9 9.32 -4.46 2.58
N SER A 10 9.58 -4.19 3.84
CA SER A 10 9.06 -3.02 4.54
C SER A 10 10.19 -2.11 5.01
N THR A 11 9.89 -0.83 5.16
CA THR A 11 10.86 0.14 5.70
C THR A 11 11.27 -0.15 7.14
N ASN A 12 10.58 -1.04 7.84
CA ASN A 12 11.01 -1.43 9.19
C ASN A 12 12.14 -2.46 9.19
N GLY A 13 12.63 -2.84 8.01
CA GLY A 13 13.72 -3.80 7.89
C GLY A 13 13.30 -5.25 7.85
N LYS A 14 12.03 -5.53 7.94
CA LYS A 14 11.49 -6.89 7.89
C LYS A 14 10.50 -7.01 6.75
N ASP A 15 10.23 -8.24 6.33
CA ASP A 15 9.18 -8.46 5.35
C ASP A 15 7.82 -8.33 6.03
N TYR A 16 6.89 -7.72 5.33
CA TYR A 16 5.51 -7.66 5.78
C TYR A 16 4.65 -8.58 4.93
N SER A 17 3.82 -9.38 5.59
CA SER A 17 2.83 -10.20 4.91
C SER A 17 1.45 -9.82 5.43
N LEU A 18 0.48 -9.73 4.54
CA LEU A 18 -0.87 -9.33 4.96
C LEU A 18 -1.43 -10.27 6.03
N LYS A 19 -1.08 -11.54 5.99
CA LYS A 19 -1.51 -12.48 7.03
C LYS A 19 -0.98 -12.15 8.42
N ASN A 20 0.04 -11.27 8.52
CA ASN A 20 0.51 -10.82 9.83
C ASN A 20 -0.51 -9.92 10.52
N SER A 21 -1.49 -9.42 9.78
CA SER A 21 -2.53 -8.55 10.29
C SER A 21 -3.88 -9.26 10.37
N ILE A 22 -3.87 -10.57 10.61
CA ILE A 22 -5.10 -11.34 10.76
C ILE A 22 -5.94 -10.75 11.88
N GLY A 23 -7.21 -10.53 11.61
CA GLY A 23 -8.13 -9.98 12.60
C GLY A 23 -8.14 -8.47 12.69
N LYS A 24 -7.29 -7.79 11.92
CA LYS A 24 -7.24 -6.33 11.91
C LYS A 24 -7.70 -5.80 10.56
N TYR A 25 -8.11 -4.54 10.56
CA TYR A 25 -8.34 -3.84 9.30
C TYR A 25 -7.05 -3.19 8.86
N VAL A 26 -6.80 -3.19 7.57
CA VAL A 26 -5.60 -2.61 6.99
C VAL A 26 -6.01 -1.73 5.83
N VAL A 27 -5.51 -0.49 5.81
CA VAL A 27 -5.67 0.36 4.65
C VAL A 27 -4.39 0.23 3.83
N ILE A 28 -4.54 -0.22 2.60
CA ILE A 28 -3.44 -0.35 1.66
C ILE A 28 -3.67 0.66 0.56
N TYR A 29 -2.72 1.57 0.33
CA TYR A 29 -2.84 2.48 -0.79
C TYR A 29 -1.65 2.31 -1.72
N PHE A 30 -1.96 2.25 -3.02
CA PHE A 30 -0.96 2.13 -4.07
C PHE A 30 -0.74 3.50 -4.69
N TYR A 31 0.51 3.88 -4.86
CA TYR A 31 0.84 5.18 -5.44
C TYR A 31 2.00 5.05 -6.42
N PRO A 32 2.07 5.95 -7.43
CA PRO A 32 3.04 5.81 -8.51
C PRO A 32 4.50 5.98 -8.12
N LYS A 33 4.84 6.98 -7.31
CA LYS A 33 6.25 7.25 -7.05
C LYS A 33 6.46 8.11 -5.81
N ASP A 34 7.47 7.73 -5.01
CA ASP A 34 7.87 8.49 -3.82
C ASP A 34 8.23 9.93 -4.17
N ASP A 35 7.93 10.82 -3.23
CA ASP A 35 8.36 12.23 -3.26
C ASP A 35 7.88 13.01 -4.50
N THR A 36 6.78 12.57 -5.12
CA THR A 36 6.07 13.38 -6.11
C THR A 36 4.97 14.15 -5.40
N PRO A 37 4.51 15.30 -5.92
CA PRO A 37 3.57 16.14 -5.18
C PRO A 37 2.29 15.44 -4.74
N GLY A 38 1.63 14.73 -5.63
CA GLY A 38 0.37 14.06 -5.28
C GLY A 38 0.57 12.93 -4.28
N CYS A 39 1.61 12.14 -4.47
CA CYS A 39 1.90 11.01 -3.58
C CYS A 39 2.35 11.51 -2.21
N THR A 40 3.08 12.61 -2.17
CA THR A 40 3.52 13.21 -0.91
C THR A 40 2.32 13.70 -0.10
N ILE A 41 1.39 14.39 -0.75
CA ILE A 41 0.18 14.89 -0.08
C ILE A 41 -0.64 13.72 0.46
N GLU A 42 -0.86 12.70 -0.35
CA GLU A 42 -1.62 11.52 0.06
C GLU A 42 -1.01 10.85 1.28
N THR A 43 0.30 10.62 1.23
CA THR A 43 1.01 9.95 2.31
C THR A 43 0.99 10.78 3.59
N LYS A 44 1.17 12.10 3.48
CA LYS A 44 1.11 12.98 4.65
C LYS A 44 -0.29 13.03 5.25
N ASP A 45 -1.33 12.96 4.42
CA ASP A 45 -2.70 12.93 4.91
C ASP A 45 -2.97 11.65 5.71
N PHE A 46 -2.54 10.50 5.20
CA PHE A 46 -2.66 9.26 5.96
C PHE A 46 -1.85 9.32 7.26
N ASN A 47 -0.69 9.95 7.23
CA ASN A 47 0.13 10.07 8.42
C ASN A 47 -0.57 10.89 9.51
N LYS A 48 -1.28 11.93 9.13
CA LYS A 48 -2.08 12.73 10.08
C LYS A 48 -3.21 11.92 10.72
N LEU A 49 -3.76 10.98 9.97
CA LEU A 49 -4.88 10.17 10.43
C LEU A 49 -4.45 8.91 11.19
N LEU A 50 -3.15 8.67 11.25
CA LEU A 50 -2.62 7.41 11.80
C LEU A 50 -3.11 7.13 13.22
N ILE A 51 -3.12 8.13 14.08
CA ILE A 51 -3.56 7.93 15.47
C ILE A 51 -5.02 7.50 15.51
N LYS A 52 -5.86 8.10 14.68
CA LYS A 52 -7.27 7.72 14.61
C LYS A 52 -7.43 6.28 14.13
N PHE A 53 -6.67 5.89 13.13
CA PHE A 53 -6.72 4.52 12.61
C PHE A 53 -6.25 3.52 13.66
N LYS A 54 -5.21 3.86 14.42
CA LYS A 54 -4.73 2.98 15.49
C LYS A 54 -5.78 2.75 16.57
N LYS A 55 -6.56 3.77 16.88
CA LYS A 55 -7.65 3.63 17.86
C LYS A 55 -8.73 2.68 17.36
N LEU A 56 -8.86 2.52 16.06
CA LEU A 56 -9.81 1.59 15.44
C LEU A 56 -9.17 0.24 15.13
N ASP A 57 -7.97 -0.01 15.65
CA ASP A 57 -7.21 -1.23 15.38
C ASP A 57 -6.99 -1.43 13.87
N CYS A 58 -6.70 -0.34 13.17
CA CYS A 58 -6.48 -0.32 11.73
C CYS A 58 -5.06 0.10 11.43
N GLU A 59 -4.38 -0.67 10.58
CA GLU A 59 -3.02 -0.37 10.12
C GLU A 59 -3.06 0.30 8.75
N ILE A 60 -1.99 1.02 8.41
CA ILE A 60 -1.86 1.68 7.12
C ILE A 60 -0.54 1.29 6.49
N TYR A 61 -0.56 0.95 5.21
CA TYR A 61 0.66 0.68 4.44
C TYR A 61 0.55 1.32 3.06
N GLY A 62 1.60 2.03 2.65
CA GLY A 62 1.72 2.52 1.29
C GLY A 62 2.57 1.57 0.47
N ILE A 63 2.17 1.30 -0.75
CA ILE A 63 2.88 0.38 -1.64
C ILE A 63 3.18 1.08 -2.96
N SER A 64 4.43 1.01 -3.40
CA SER A 64 4.81 1.45 -4.73
C SER A 64 5.92 0.56 -5.27
N LYS A 65 6.32 0.79 -6.52
CA LYS A 65 7.42 0.05 -7.12
C LYS A 65 8.79 0.63 -6.79
N ASP A 66 8.83 1.69 -5.99
CA ASP A 66 10.10 2.29 -5.60
C ASP A 66 10.93 1.34 -4.75
N SER A 67 12.24 1.56 -4.74
CA SER A 67 13.15 0.73 -3.95
C SER A 67 13.00 0.99 -2.45
N LEU A 68 13.50 0.07 -1.65
CA LEU A 68 13.51 0.25 -0.20
C LEU A 68 14.31 1.49 0.20
N LYS A 69 15.40 1.77 -0.50
CA LYS A 69 16.22 2.97 -0.25
C LYS A 69 15.41 4.24 -0.49
N SER A 70 14.64 4.28 -1.59
CA SER A 70 13.78 5.41 -1.91
C SER A 70 12.71 5.59 -0.83
N HIS A 71 12.07 4.51 -0.42
CA HIS A 71 11.05 4.54 0.62
C HIS A 71 11.59 5.05 1.94
N ASN A 72 12.77 4.59 2.35
CA ASN A 72 13.37 5.06 3.60
C ASN A 72 13.68 6.55 3.55
N LYS A 73 14.18 7.02 2.41
CA LYS A 73 14.47 8.44 2.23
C LYS A 73 13.18 9.27 2.29
N PHE A 74 12.14 8.82 1.61
CA PHE A 74 10.85 9.50 1.59
C PHE A 74 10.22 9.54 2.99
N LYS A 75 10.23 8.41 3.67
CA LYS A 75 9.70 8.30 5.02
C LYS A 75 10.41 9.22 6.00
N ASN A 76 11.73 9.26 5.93
CA ASN A 76 12.53 10.12 6.81
C ASN A 76 12.32 11.60 6.48
N LYS A 77 12.29 11.95 5.22
CA LYS A 77 12.13 13.34 4.79
C LYS A 77 10.82 13.94 5.29
N HIS A 78 9.75 13.18 5.24
CA HIS A 78 8.42 13.67 5.60
C HIS A 78 7.93 13.17 6.95
N LYS A 79 8.79 12.50 7.71
CA LYS A 79 8.48 12.02 9.08
C LYS A 79 7.22 11.15 9.09
N ILE A 80 7.15 10.22 8.16
CA ILE A 80 6.01 9.30 8.05
C ILE A 80 6.15 8.23 9.13
N LYS A 81 5.09 8.00 9.89
CA LYS A 81 5.11 7.11 11.05
C LYS A 81 4.66 5.69 10.77
N PHE A 82 4.14 5.42 9.59
CA PHE A 82 3.79 4.06 9.20
C PHE A 82 4.79 3.55 8.16
N ASP A 83 4.78 2.26 7.92
CA ASP A 83 5.76 1.67 7.00
C ASP A 83 5.30 1.70 5.56
N LEU A 84 6.28 1.81 4.66
CA LEU A 84 6.07 1.72 3.23
C LEU A 84 6.60 0.38 2.75
N LEU A 85 5.91 -0.21 1.79
CA LEU A 85 6.26 -1.51 1.24
C LEU A 85 6.72 -1.37 -0.20
N THR A 86 7.73 -2.14 -0.58
CA THR A 86 8.29 -2.03 -1.92
C THR A 86 7.91 -3.24 -2.78
N ASP A 87 7.40 -2.97 -3.97
CA ASP A 87 6.97 -3.99 -4.93
C ASP A 87 7.68 -3.77 -6.25
N GLU A 88 9.02 -3.84 -6.21
CA GLU A 88 9.83 -3.57 -7.40
C GLU A 88 9.53 -4.51 -8.57
N GLU A 89 9.09 -5.72 -8.28
CA GLU A 89 8.77 -6.70 -9.31
C GLU A 89 7.34 -6.61 -9.81
N LEU A 90 6.56 -5.66 -9.31
CA LEU A 90 5.18 -5.42 -9.72
C LEU A 90 4.22 -6.57 -9.43
N LYS A 91 4.62 -7.52 -8.61
CA LYS A 91 3.80 -8.70 -8.33
C LYS A 91 2.48 -8.36 -7.64
N VAL A 92 2.57 -7.54 -6.60
CA VAL A 92 1.38 -7.17 -5.82
C VAL A 92 0.55 -6.15 -6.58
N LEU A 93 1.19 -5.21 -7.28
CA LEU A 93 0.47 -4.26 -8.11
C LEU A 93 -0.39 -4.98 -9.15
N LYS A 94 0.16 -6.02 -9.78
CA LYS A 94 -0.59 -6.79 -10.76
C LYS A 94 -1.67 -7.64 -10.10
N LYS A 95 -1.37 -8.22 -8.94
CA LYS A 95 -2.31 -9.05 -8.21
C LYS A 95 -3.55 -8.25 -7.80
N TYR A 96 -3.37 -7.00 -7.40
CA TYR A 96 -4.48 -6.13 -7.02
C TYR A 96 -5.05 -5.37 -8.21
N LYS A 97 -4.54 -5.63 -9.43
CA LYS A 97 -5.03 -5.03 -10.67
C LYS A 97 -4.91 -3.51 -10.68
N VAL A 98 -3.81 -3.01 -10.10
CA VAL A 98 -3.53 -1.57 -10.09
C VAL A 98 -2.31 -1.21 -10.94
N TRP A 99 -1.92 -2.09 -11.82
CA TRP A 99 -0.88 -1.84 -12.82
C TRP A 99 -1.55 -1.89 -14.18
N GLY A 100 -1.52 -0.78 -14.91
CA GLY A 100 -2.22 -0.73 -16.18
C GLY A 100 -1.87 0.50 -17.01
N LYS A 101 -2.60 0.69 -18.09
CA LYS A 101 -2.35 1.79 -19.02
C LYS A 101 -2.82 3.10 -18.42
N LYS A 102 -1.97 4.11 -18.55
CA LYS A 102 -2.28 5.47 -18.15
C LYS A 102 -2.03 6.40 -19.32
N LYS A 103 -2.78 7.49 -19.40
CA LYS A 103 -2.56 8.54 -20.40
C LYS A 103 -2.14 9.82 -19.72
N PHE A 104 -1.13 10.45 -20.26
CA PHE A 104 -0.72 11.77 -19.78
C PHE A 104 -0.15 12.54 -20.96
N MET A 105 -0.72 13.71 -21.24
CA MET A 105 -0.31 14.59 -22.34
C MET A 105 -0.27 13.86 -23.70
N GLY A 106 -1.32 13.07 -23.96
CA GLY A 106 -1.43 12.36 -25.23
C GLY A 106 -0.58 11.12 -25.34
N ARG A 107 0.18 10.77 -24.33
CA ARG A 107 1.00 9.57 -24.32
C ARG A 107 0.37 8.48 -23.47
N GLU A 108 0.46 7.25 -23.95
CA GLU A 108 0.06 6.09 -23.16
C GLU A 108 1.31 5.42 -22.59
N PHE A 109 1.22 4.97 -21.35
CA PHE A 109 2.30 4.23 -20.72
C PHE A 109 1.73 3.32 -19.63
N MET A 110 2.52 2.33 -19.24
CA MET A 110 2.12 1.46 -18.14
C MET A 110 2.57 2.08 -16.83
N GLY A 111 1.70 2.06 -15.84
CA GLY A 111 2.03 2.64 -14.55
C GLY A 111 1.08 2.19 -13.45
N THR A 112 1.35 2.65 -12.23
CA THR A 112 0.51 2.35 -11.09
C THR A 112 -0.75 3.19 -11.15
N ILE A 113 -1.90 2.54 -11.03
CA ILE A 113 -3.18 3.22 -10.91
C ILE A 113 -3.39 3.50 -9.45
N ARG A 114 -3.43 4.79 -9.08
CA ARG A 114 -3.59 5.20 -7.68
C ARG A 114 -4.88 4.60 -7.12
N SER A 115 -4.75 3.84 -6.04
CA SER A 115 -5.88 3.10 -5.50
C SER A 115 -5.73 2.94 -4.00
N THR A 116 -6.84 2.89 -3.28
CA THR A 116 -6.85 2.67 -1.84
C THR A 116 -7.83 1.56 -1.53
N PHE A 117 -7.36 0.56 -0.79
CA PHE A 117 -8.18 -0.59 -0.43
C PHE A 117 -8.23 -0.75 1.08
N PRO A 118 -9.40 -0.61 1.69
CA PRO A 118 -9.58 -1.06 3.07
C PRO A 118 -9.83 -2.56 3.03
N VAL A 119 -8.97 -3.34 3.66
CA VAL A 119 -9.08 -4.79 3.62
C VAL A 119 -9.07 -5.37 5.03
N SER A 120 -9.66 -6.55 5.14
CA SER A 120 -9.60 -7.34 6.36
C SER A 120 -9.19 -8.74 5.95
N TYR A 121 -8.06 -9.22 6.46
CA TYR A 121 -7.56 -10.53 6.11
C TYR A 121 -7.89 -11.53 7.21
N THR A 122 -8.50 -12.66 6.79
CA THR A 122 -8.68 -13.78 7.69
C THR A 122 -8.06 -14.98 7.01
N HIS A 123 -7.40 -15.84 7.75
CA HIS A 123 -6.87 -16.99 7.09
C HIS A 123 -7.89 -18.11 6.97
N LEU A 124 -9.08 -17.89 7.40
CA LEU A 124 -10.12 -18.77 7.11
C LEU A 124 -10.51 -18.55 5.71
N THR A 125 -10.34 -19.47 4.95
CA THR A 125 -10.67 -19.27 3.64
C THR A 125 -12.03 -19.60 3.37
N LEU A 126 -12.86 -19.26 4.13
CA LEU A 126 -14.20 -19.43 3.83
C LEU A 126 -14.52 -18.79 2.62
N PRO A 127 -15.01 -19.51 1.87
CA PRO A 127 -15.25 -18.99 0.65
C PRO A 127 -16.17 -17.94 0.69
N THR A 128 -16.57 -17.81 1.29
CA THR A 128 -17.25 -16.96 1.31
C THR A 128 -17.08 -15.90 1.39
N SER A 129 -16.94 -15.72 1.63
CA SER A 129 -16.82 -14.72 1.72
C SER A 129 -17.02 -14.12 0.90
N THR A 130 -17.53 -13.89 0.63
CA THR A 130 -17.80 -13.42 -0.23
C THR A 130 -17.96 -12.32 -0.28
N HIS A 131 -18.00 -11.80 -0.10
CA HIS A 131 -18.14 -10.77 -0.32
C HIS A 131 -17.38 -10.17 -0.01
N GLY A 132 -17.19 -10.05 -0.26
CA GLY A 132 -16.43 -9.40 -0.15
C GLY A 132 -16.13 -8.28 -0.27
#